data_66460fb6959a037b21b48660e831251a
#
_entry.id   66460fb6959a037b21b48660e831251a
#
_cell.length_a   1.000
_cell.length_b   1.000
_cell.length_c   1.000
_cell.angle_alpha   90.00
_cell.angle_beta   90.00
_cell.angle_gamma   90.00
#
_symmetry.space_group_name_H-M   'P 1'
#
loop_
_entity.id
_entity.type
_entity.pdbx_description
1 polymer ?
#
loop_
_entity_poly.entity_id
_entity_poly.type
_entity_poly.pdbx_seq_one_letter_code
_entity_poly.pdbx_strand_id
1 'polypeptide(L)'
;MELPVSFADYTRTLLGDEDYKELVTSLESEQSVSIRLNPLKPFAFRSGEHAVPWCTSGFYLEERPTFTFDPLFHAGCYYVQEASSMFVEQALKQYMGEEPVVMLDLCAAPGGKSTH
;
A
#
# COMPACT_ATOMS: atom_id res chain seq x y z
N MET A 1 14.95 -14.29 9.59
CA MET A 1 14.49 -15.11 8.42
C MET A 1 15.71 -15.57 7.63
N GLU A 2 15.81 -16.85 7.27
CA GLU A 2 16.94 -17.34 6.48
C GLU A 2 16.59 -17.20 4.98
N LEU A 3 17.28 -16.27 4.31
CA LEU A 3 17.07 -16.03 2.88
C LEU A 3 17.82 -17.09 2.05
N PRO A 4 17.24 -17.57 0.93
CA PRO A 4 17.95 -18.47 0.02
C PRO A 4 19.27 -17.84 -0.47
N VAL A 5 20.35 -18.64 -0.48
CA VAL A 5 21.68 -18.16 -0.87
C VAL A 5 21.68 -17.52 -2.27
N SER A 6 21.00 -18.14 -3.24
CA SER A 6 20.90 -17.63 -4.61
C SER A 6 20.19 -16.26 -4.68
N PHE A 7 19.18 -16.03 -3.84
CA PHE A 7 18.51 -14.73 -3.73
C PHE A 7 19.46 -13.69 -3.11
N ALA A 8 20.14 -14.05 -2.03
CA ALA A 8 21.06 -13.16 -1.33
C ALA A 8 22.21 -12.71 -2.25
N ASP A 9 22.84 -13.63 -2.94
CA ASP A 9 23.97 -13.34 -3.85
C ASP A 9 23.52 -12.47 -5.04
N TYR A 10 22.39 -12.82 -5.67
CA TYR A 10 21.86 -12.05 -6.78
C TYR A 10 21.48 -10.63 -6.37
N THR A 11 20.75 -10.49 -5.27
CA THR A 11 20.26 -9.19 -4.80
C THR A 11 21.39 -8.30 -4.33
N ARG A 12 22.39 -8.87 -3.64
CA ARG A 12 23.58 -8.12 -3.25
C ARG A 12 24.38 -7.63 -4.46
N THR A 13 24.50 -8.44 -5.52
CA THR A 13 25.16 -8.04 -6.75
C THR A 13 24.42 -6.89 -7.45
N LEU A 14 23.07 -6.90 -7.38
CA LEU A 14 22.22 -5.90 -8.01
C LEU A 14 22.21 -4.57 -7.26
N LEU A 15 22.08 -4.62 -5.93
CA LEU A 15 21.86 -3.44 -5.09
C LEU A 15 23.14 -2.88 -4.48
N GLY A 16 24.20 -3.70 -4.36
CA GLY A 16 25.36 -3.39 -3.54
C GLY A 16 25.17 -3.79 -2.07
N ASP A 17 26.24 -3.68 -1.28
CA ASP A 17 26.24 -4.16 0.11
C ASP A 17 25.37 -3.33 1.06
N GLU A 18 25.29 -2.02 0.86
CA GLU A 18 24.54 -1.12 1.76
C GLU A 18 23.04 -1.30 1.58
N ASP A 19 22.52 -1.15 0.36
CA ASP A 19 21.10 -1.30 0.06
C ASP A 19 20.62 -2.72 0.33
N TYR A 20 21.50 -3.73 0.11
CA TYR A 20 21.18 -5.11 0.48
C TYR A 20 20.97 -5.27 1.99
N LYS A 21 21.79 -4.62 2.83
CA LYS A 21 21.60 -4.66 4.30
C LYS A 21 20.29 -4.00 4.71
N GLU A 22 19.95 -2.86 4.11
CA GLU A 22 18.67 -2.19 4.37
C GLU A 22 17.49 -3.07 3.97
N LEU A 23 17.57 -3.73 2.81
CA LEU A 23 16.55 -4.69 2.38
C LEU A 23 16.36 -5.83 3.39
N VAL A 24 17.46 -6.44 3.84
CA VAL A 24 17.41 -7.55 4.83
C VAL A 24 16.77 -7.06 6.13
N THR A 25 17.18 -5.90 6.62
CA THR A 25 16.61 -5.29 7.83
C THR A 25 15.11 -5.04 7.68
N SER A 26 14.69 -4.54 6.52
CA SER A 26 13.28 -4.31 6.22
C SER A 26 12.46 -5.60 6.16
N LEU A 27 13.04 -6.66 5.60
CA LEU A 27 12.40 -7.98 5.53
C LEU A 27 12.27 -8.67 6.90
N GLU A 28 13.12 -8.31 7.86
CA GLU A 28 13.09 -8.83 9.23
C GLU A 28 12.25 -7.97 10.17
N SER A 29 11.89 -6.75 9.76
CA SER A 29 11.02 -5.86 10.52
C SER A 29 9.56 -6.34 10.52
N GLU A 30 8.77 -5.84 11.46
CA GLU A 30 7.32 -6.05 11.44
C GLU A 30 6.70 -5.43 10.19
N GLN A 31 5.76 -6.16 9.59
CA GLN A 31 5.06 -5.70 8.40
C GLN A 31 4.20 -4.48 8.75
N SER A 32 4.43 -3.38 8.05
CA SER A 32 3.56 -2.21 8.16
C SER A 32 2.16 -2.55 7.65
N VAL A 33 1.16 -2.09 8.38
CA VAL A 33 -0.24 -2.17 7.97
C VAL A 33 -0.67 -0.82 7.45
N SER A 34 -1.38 -0.79 6.34
CA SER A 34 -1.89 0.45 5.78
C SER A 34 -3.31 0.30 5.26
N ILE A 35 -4.02 1.42 5.25
CA ILE A 35 -5.38 1.53 4.75
C ILE A 35 -5.48 2.70 3.78
N ARG A 36 -6.42 2.63 2.86
CA ARG A 36 -6.82 3.73 1.99
C ARG A 36 -8.25 4.13 2.32
N LEU A 37 -8.45 5.39 2.70
CA LEU A 37 -9.77 5.93 3.00
C LEU A 37 -10.61 6.08 1.73
N ASN A 38 -11.92 5.90 1.87
CA ASN A 38 -12.85 6.20 0.79
C ASN A 38 -13.27 7.67 0.86
N PRO A 39 -12.86 8.52 -0.10
CA PRO A 39 -13.17 9.94 -0.07
C PRO A 39 -14.68 10.23 -0.21
N LEU A 40 -15.45 9.28 -0.75
CA LEU A 40 -16.89 9.40 -0.90
C LEU A 40 -17.68 9.04 0.38
N LYS A 41 -16.98 8.46 1.37
CA LYS A 41 -17.58 8.07 2.67
C LYS A 41 -16.72 8.61 3.82
N PRO A 42 -16.67 9.94 4.00
CA PRO A 42 -15.83 10.52 5.04
C PRO A 42 -16.32 10.09 6.43
N PHE A 43 -15.40 9.69 7.27
CA PHE A 43 -15.63 9.44 8.68
C PHE A 43 -14.48 10.05 9.51
N ALA A 44 -14.73 10.24 10.80
CA ALA A 44 -13.70 10.76 11.68
C ALA A 44 -12.62 9.69 11.88
N PHE A 45 -11.56 9.79 11.10
CA PHE A 45 -10.38 8.98 11.26
C PHE A 45 -9.46 9.65 12.30
N ARG A 46 -8.97 8.91 13.28
CA ARG A 46 -8.11 9.48 14.30
C ARG A 46 -6.75 9.76 13.69
N SER A 47 -6.41 11.04 13.60
CA SER A 47 -5.12 11.52 13.16
C SER A 47 -4.05 11.23 14.21
N GLY A 48 -3.32 10.21 14.04
CA GLY A 48 -2.10 9.83 14.76
C GLY A 48 -1.24 8.99 13.86
N GLU A 49 -1.81 8.58 12.75
CA GLU A 49 -1.20 7.68 11.80
C GLU A 49 -0.40 8.45 10.75
N HIS A 50 0.69 7.84 10.36
CA HIS A 50 1.57 8.41 9.35
C HIS A 50 0.91 8.29 7.98
N ALA A 51 0.78 9.42 7.28
CA ALA A 51 0.28 9.44 5.92
C ALA A 51 1.23 8.70 4.97
N VAL A 52 0.66 8.01 3.98
CA VAL A 52 1.43 7.43 2.87
C VAL A 52 1.85 8.58 1.94
N PRO A 53 3.15 8.81 1.73
CA PRO A 53 3.64 10.01 1.02
C PRO A 53 3.14 10.15 -0.42
N TRP A 54 2.80 9.06 -1.06
CA TRP A 54 2.35 9.03 -2.46
C TRP A 54 0.85 8.81 -2.64
N CYS A 55 0.07 8.76 -1.56
CA CYS A 55 -1.37 8.59 -1.63
C CYS A 55 -2.06 9.46 -0.58
N THR A 56 -2.80 10.46 -1.01
CA THR A 56 -3.43 11.44 -0.12
C THR A 56 -4.50 10.84 0.80
N SER A 57 -5.08 9.71 0.42
CA SER A 57 -6.06 8.95 1.21
C SER A 57 -5.45 7.74 1.92
N GLY A 58 -4.13 7.53 1.80
CA GLY A 58 -3.40 6.40 2.38
C GLY A 58 -2.81 6.72 3.74
N PHE A 59 -2.91 5.79 4.69
CA PHE A 59 -2.39 5.93 6.04
C PHE A 59 -1.79 4.61 6.54
N TYR A 60 -0.63 4.71 7.21
CA TYR A 60 -0.06 3.61 7.97
C TYR A 60 -0.75 3.54 9.34
N LEU A 61 -1.00 2.33 9.81
CA LEU A 61 -1.51 2.07 11.15
C LEU A 61 -0.37 1.61 12.06
N GLU A 62 -0.41 2.02 13.33
CA GLU A 62 0.56 1.57 14.34
C GLU A 62 0.40 0.09 14.64
N GLU A 63 -0.84 -0.40 14.66
CA GLU A 63 -1.18 -1.79 14.93
C GLU A 63 -2.13 -2.34 13.86
N ARG A 64 -2.12 -3.65 13.68
CA ARG A 64 -3.07 -4.34 12.80
C ARG A 64 -4.39 -4.60 13.54
N PRO A 65 -5.47 -3.85 13.25
CA PRO A 65 -6.76 -4.13 13.85
C PRO A 65 -7.38 -5.41 13.29
N THR A 66 -8.37 -5.94 14.00
CA THR A 66 -9.19 -7.05 13.50
C THR A 66 -10.27 -6.50 12.57
N PHE A 67 -9.91 -6.20 11.34
CA PHE A 67 -10.77 -5.58 10.33
C PHE A 67 -12.11 -6.29 10.13
N THR A 68 -12.16 -7.61 10.32
CA THR A 68 -13.37 -8.42 10.16
C THR A 68 -14.52 -8.00 11.09
N PHE A 69 -14.20 -7.39 12.23
CA PHE A 69 -15.20 -6.92 13.19
C PHE A 69 -15.44 -5.41 13.12
N ASP A 70 -14.79 -4.71 12.21
CA ASP A 70 -14.98 -3.27 12.05
C ASP A 70 -16.16 -2.97 11.11
N PRO A 71 -17.25 -2.37 11.61
CA PRO A 71 -18.38 -1.99 10.78
C PRO A 71 -18.02 -0.96 9.71
N LEU A 72 -17.02 -0.11 9.92
CA LEU A 72 -16.58 0.87 8.93
C LEU A 72 -15.87 0.21 7.73
N PHE A 73 -15.14 -0.89 7.98
CA PHE A 73 -14.58 -1.72 6.92
C PHE A 73 -15.70 -2.30 6.03
N HIS A 74 -16.72 -2.90 6.65
CA HIS A 74 -17.85 -3.48 5.93
C HIS A 74 -18.73 -2.42 5.23
N ALA A 75 -18.81 -1.23 5.80
CA ALA A 75 -19.46 -0.09 5.17
C ALA A 75 -18.67 0.49 3.98
N GLY A 76 -17.43 0.05 3.73
CA GLY A 76 -16.57 0.55 2.67
C GLY A 76 -16.07 1.96 2.90
N CYS A 77 -15.88 2.36 4.16
CA CYS A 77 -15.29 3.65 4.52
C CYS A 77 -13.79 3.67 4.25
N TYR A 78 -13.14 2.52 4.28
CA TYR A 78 -11.73 2.34 3.94
C TYR A 78 -11.48 0.96 3.34
N TYR A 79 -10.33 0.83 2.69
CA TYR A 79 -9.83 -0.41 2.11
C TYR A 79 -8.48 -0.76 2.74
N VAL A 80 -8.29 -2.01 3.17
CA VAL A 80 -6.99 -2.49 3.65
C VAL A 80 -6.13 -2.75 2.42
N GLN A 81 -5.13 -1.92 2.23
CA GLN A 81 -4.27 -1.94 1.04
C GLN A 81 -2.83 -1.69 1.44
N GLU A 82 -1.92 -2.44 0.85
CA GLU A 82 -0.50 -2.22 1.02
C GLU A 82 -0.08 -0.87 0.42
N ALA A 83 0.71 -0.10 1.15
CA ALA A 83 1.11 1.24 0.75
C ALA A 83 1.83 1.27 -0.61
N SER A 84 2.68 0.27 -0.89
CA SER A 84 3.35 0.14 -2.19
C SER A 84 2.35 0.03 -3.35
N SER A 85 1.24 -0.67 -3.16
CA SER A 85 0.18 -0.80 -4.17
C SER A 85 -0.56 0.51 -4.44
N MET A 86 -0.58 1.45 -3.47
CA MET A 86 -1.17 2.78 -3.65
C MET A 86 -0.33 3.68 -4.58
N PHE A 87 0.92 3.31 -4.86
CA PHE A 87 1.79 4.09 -5.75
C PHE A 87 1.26 4.17 -7.19
N VAL A 88 0.36 3.28 -7.58
CA VAL A 88 -0.33 3.34 -8.89
C VAL A 88 -1.02 4.68 -9.12
N GLU A 89 -1.48 5.36 -8.07
CA GLU A 89 -2.07 6.69 -8.14
C GLU A 89 -1.13 7.70 -8.81
N GLN A 90 0.17 7.62 -8.52
CA GLN A 90 1.15 8.54 -9.10
C GLN A 90 1.31 8.33 -10.61
N ALA A 91 1.30 7.08 -11.06
CA ALA A 91 1.34 6.76 -12.48
C ALA A 91 0.07 7.25 -13.19
N LEU A 92 -1.10 7.01 -12.59
CA LEU A 92 -2.37 7.47 -13.15
C LEU A 92 -2.41 9.00 -13.24
N LYS A 93 -2.05 9.72 -12.18
CA LYS A 93 -2.00 11.19 -12.17
C LYS A 93 -1.04 11.76 -13.22
N GLN A 94 0.06 11.07 -13.50
CA GLN A 94 1.03 11.52 -14.50
C GLN A 94 0.52 11.41 -15.95
N TYR A 95 -0.26 10.37 -16.25
CA TYR A 95 -0.65 10.05 -17.61
C TYR A 95 -2.13 10.31 -17.94
N MET A 96 -2.95 10.49 -16.91
CA MET A 96 -4.38 10.75 -17.06
C MET A 96 -4.69 12.20 -16.68
N GLY A 97 -5.44 12.89 -17.53
CA GLY A 97 -5.99 14.20 -17.24
C GLY A 97 -7.21 14.11 -16.30
N GLU A 98 -7.88 15.24 -16.10
CA GLU A 98 -9.11 15.33 -15.27
C GLU A 98 -10.37 14.87 -16.02
N GLU A 99 -10.27 14.60 -17.32
CA GLU A 99 -11.41 14.16 -18.13
C GLU A 99 -11.80 12.71 -17.81
N PRO A 100 -13.11 12.38 -17.85
CA PRO A 100 -13.56 11.02 -17.68
C PRO A 100 -12.93 10.07 -18.70
N VAL A 101 -12.39 8.95 -18.21
CA VAL A 101 -11.73 7.94 -19.05
C VAL A 101 -12.42 6.59 -18.90
N VAL A 102 -12.31 5.76 -19.92
CA VAL A 102 -12.69 4.36 -19.86
C VAL A 102 -11.43 3.53 -19.65
N MET A 103 -11.39 2.79 -18.54
CA MET A 103 -10.23 1.98 -18.17
C MET A 103 -10.61 0.50 -18.13
N LEU A 104 -9.72 -0.34 -18.67
CA LEU A 104 -9.81 -1.79 -18.55
C LEU A 104 -8.76 -2.29 -17.55
N ASP A 105 -9.21 -2.84 -16.44
CA ASP A 105 -8.36 -3.53 -15.48
C ASP A 105 -8.40 -5.04 -15.73
N LEU A 106 -7.29 -5.60 -16.22
CA LEU A 106 -7.16 -7.02 -16.56
C LEU A 106 -6.90 -7.91 -15.34
N CYS A 107 -6.58 -7.32 -14.17
CA CYS A 107 -6.27 -8.03 -12.93
C CYS A 107 -7.05 -7.43 -11.75
N ALA A 108 -8.32 -7.11 -11.95
CA ALA A 108 -9.16 -6.31 -11.06
C ALA A 108 -9.38 -6.89 -9.65
N ALA A 109 -9.35 -8.21 -9.49
CA ALA A 109 -9.58 -8.83 -8.18
C ALA A 109 -8.36 -8.71 -7.26
N PRO A 110 -8.55 -8.36 -5.98
CA PRO A 110 -9.79 -8.10 -5.24
C PRO A 110 -10.28 -6.64 -5.27
N GLY A 111 -9.83 -5.81 -6.18
CA GLY A 111 -10.35 -4.44 -6.36
C GLY A 111 -9.47 -3.32 -5.80
N GLY A 112 -8.36 -3.63 -5.15
CA GLY A 112 -7.50 -2.63 -4.49
C GLY A 112 -6.95 -1.55 -5.42
N LYS A 113 -6.67 -1.88 -6.68
CA LYS A 113 -6.22 -0.91 -7.69
C LYS A 113 -7.38 -0.34 -8.51
N SER A 114 -8.39 -1.17 -8.84
CA SER A 114 -9.55 -0.75 -9.63
C SER A 114 -10.43 0.29 -8.94
N THR A 115 -10.41 0.32 -7.60
CA THR A 115 -11.18 1.27 -6.79
C THR A 115 -10.36 2.48 -6.35
N HIS A 116 -9.14 2.60 -6.83
CA HIS A 116 -8.22 3.70 -6.52
C HIS A 116 -8.49 4.88 -7.41
#